data_ae43a2005391093986cee9fe01014136
#
_entry.id   ae43a2005391093986cee9fe01014136
#
_cell.length_a   1.000
_cell.length_b   1.000
_cell.length_c   1.000
_cell.angle_alpha   90.00
_cell.angle_beta   90.00
_cell.angle_gamma   90.00
#
_symmetry.space_group_name_H-M   'P 1'
#
loop_
_entity.id
_entity.type
_entity.pdbx_description
1 polymer ?
#
loop_
_entity_poly.entity_id
_entity_poly.type
_entity_poly.pdbx_seq_one_letter_code
_entity_poly.pdbx_strand_id
1 'polypeptide(L)'
;MRKIIVTRGQEGLLVEKPFPQPLRIRAFISVDIEPTQDLVGLLGELRRSRADLKIVRPELLHLTLKFLGDTEEDLVGEICSRMGRVSEETTPFSIRLTGLGAFPSVSNIRVVWIGVHDGQLLTVIAEHLDIALGGIGFERDRKGFKPHLTIARTRSSGDIGRLQNMIREKAATQYGSYRIDRIRLKKSVLGPDGPTYHTIGEFALGVHG
;
A
#
# COMPACT_ATOMS: atom_id res chain seq x y z
N MET A 1 20.56 -6.78 25.25
CA MET A 1 22.02 -6.86 25.54
C MET A 1 22.73 -6.78 24.19
N ARG A 2 23.38 -5.65 23.85
CA ARG A 2 24.09 -5.50 22.56
C ARG A 2 25.40 -6.26 22.62
N LYS A 3 25.59 -7.27 21.75
CA LYS A 3 26.86 -7.99 21.62
C LYS A 3 27.83 -7.11 20.81
N ILE A 4 29.04 -6.93 21.31
CA ILE A 4 30.12 -6.19 20.64
C ILE A 4 31.10 -7.23 20.05
N ILE A 5 31.45 -7.07 18.76
CA ILE A 5 32.54 -7.86 18.16
C ILE A 5 33.82 -7.07 18.35
N VAL A 6 34.77 -7.66 19.05
CA VAL A 6 36.09 -7.10 19.29
C VAL A 6 37.08 -7.78 18.36
N THR A 7 37.70 -7.05 17.44
CA THR A 7 38.79 -7.55 16.59
C THR A 7 40.13 -6.91 17.00
N ARG A 8 41.20 -7.71 17.08
CA ARG A 8 42.56 -7.20 17.29
C ARG A 8 43.10 -6.60 16.00
N GLY A 9 43.36 -5.30 15.97
CA GLY A 9 44.14 -4.67 14.91
C GLY A 9 45.65 -4.97 15.04
N GLN A 10 46.42 -4.71 13.98
CA GLN A 10 47.86 -4.98 13.94
C GLN A 10 48.72 -4.19 15.00
N GLU A 11 48.13 -3.20 15.66
CA GLU A 11 48.80 -2.38 16.70
C GLU A 11 48.21 -2.60 18.11
N GLY A 12 47.47 -3.67 18.35
CA GLY A 12 46.95 -4.00 19.68
C GLY A 12 45.81 -3.11 20.19
N LEU A 13 45.37 -2.13 19.43
CA LEU A 13 44.19 -1.31 19.76
C LEU A 13 42.91 -2.07 19.45
N LEU A 14 42.01 -2.17 20.43
CA LEU A 14 40.68 -2.73 20.24
C LEU A 14 39.82 -1.72 19.50
N VAL A 15 39.59 -1.97 18.22
CA VAL A 15 38.66 -1.12 17.41
C VAL A 15 37.26 -1.73 17.47
N GLU A 16 36.36 -1.05 18.14
CA GLU A 16 34.94 -1.40 18.10
C GLU A 16 34.41 -1.09 16.70
N LYS A 17 34.16 -2.12 15.89
CA LYS A 17 33.41 -1.96 14.66
C LYS A 17 31.92 -2.01 15.00
N PRO A 18 31.12 -1.03 14.56
CA PRO A 18 29.67 -1.10 14.69
C PRO A 18 29.18 -2.33 13.94
N PHE A 19 28.26 -3.09 14.54
CA PHE A 19 27.57 -4.15 13.83
C PHE A 19 26.99 -3.62 12.53
N PRO A 20 27.07 -4.37 11.41
CA PRO A 20 26.38 -3.99 10.20
C PRO A 20 24.91 -3.80 10.55
N GLN A 21 24.38 -2.63 10.23
CA GLN A 21 22.96 -2.35 10.44
C GLN A 21 22.16 -3.34 9.59
N PRO A 22 21.07 -3.91 10.11
CA PRO A 22 20.24 -4.81 9.33
C PRO A 22 19.76 -4.10 8.06
N LEU A 23 19.81 -4.82 6.95
CA LEU A 23 19.29 -4.32 5.67
C LEU A 23 17.80 -4.00 5.86
N ARG A 24 17.39 -2.81 5.40
CA ARG A 24 16.00 -2.35 5.50
C ARG A 24 15.39 -2.16 4.13
N ILE A 25 14.14 -2.55 4.03
CA ILE A 25 13.30 -2.34 2.86
C ILE A 25 12.07 -1.54 3.25
N ARG A 26 11.57 -0.74 2.34
CA ARG A 26 10.27 -0.10 2.52
C ARG A 26 9.19 -1.06 2.02
N ALA A 27 8.34 -1.55 2.93
CA ALA A 27 7.37 -2.59 2.62
C ALA A 27 5.92 -2.18 2.91
N PHE A 28 4.99 -2.84 2.23
CA PHE A 28 3.55 -2.72 2.47
C PHE A 28 2.82 -3.96 1.97
N ILE A 29 1.62 -4.20 2.49
CA ILE A 29 0.73 -5.30 2.06
C ILE A 29 -0.41 -4.71 1.24
N SER A 30 -0.72 -5.33 0.11
CA SER A 30 -1.72 -4.82 -0.84
C SER A 30 -2.50 -5.92 -1.56
N VAL A 31 -3.58 -5.47 -2.19
CA VAL A 31 -4.29 -6.16 -3.28
C VAL A 31 -4.07 -5.35 -4.54
N ASP A 32 -3.63 -6.00 -5.62
CA ASP A 32 -3.46 -5.33 -6.91
C ASP A 32 -4.79 -5.21 -7.65
N ILE A 33 -4.95 -4.11 -8.37
CA ILE A 33 -6.14 -3.83 -9.19
C ILE A 33 -5.70 -3.77 -10.65
N GLU A 34 -6.20 -4.71 -11.45
CA GLU A 34 -5.95 -4.70 -12.89
C GLU A 34 -6.59 -3.48 -13.55
N PRO A 35 -5.83 -2.70 -14.34
CA PRO A 35 -6.33 -1.50 -14.96
C PRO A 35 -7.33 -1.82 -16.10
N THR A 36 -8.60 -1.48 -15.91
CA THR A 36 -9.60 -1.50 -16.98
C THR A 36 -9.51 -0.25 -17.86
N GLN A 37 -10.17 -0.26 -19.03
CA GLN A 37 -10.24 0.91 -19.90
C GLN A 37 -10.87 2.12 -19.19
N ASP A 38 -11.87 1.91 -18.34
CA ASP A 38 -12.52 2.96 -17.57
C ASP A 38 -11.56 3.62 -16.57
N LEU A 39 -10.74 2.80 -15.86
CA LEU A 39 -9.71 3.32 -14.96
C LEU A 39 -8.63 4.09 -15.73
N VAL A 40 -8.17 3.57 -16.87
CA VAL A 40 -7.18 4.27 -17.71
C VAL A 40 -7.75 5.57 -18.26
N GLY A 41 -9.02 5.55 -18.68
CA GLY A 41 -9.76 6.75 -19.13
C GLY A 41 -9.84 7.81 -18.03
N LEU A 42 -10.20 7.42 -16.81
CA LEU A 42 -10.23 8.31 -15.65
C LEU A 42 -8.85 8.92 -15.33
N LEU A 43 -7.78 8.12 -15.36
CA LEU A 43 -6.42 8.63 -15.16
C LEU A 43 -6.03 9.66 -16.23
N GLY A 44 -6.50 9.44 -17.48
CA GLY A 44 -6.38 10.40 -18.57
C GLY A 44 -7.15 11.71 -18.32
N GLU A 45 -8.37 11.63 -17.78
CA GLU A 45 -9.16 12.81 -17.40
C GLU A 45 -8.49 13.62 -16.29
N LEU A 46 -7.93 12.93 -15.27
CA LEU A 46 -7.16 13.58 -14.21
C LEU A 46 -5.97 14.36 -14.75
N ARG A 47 -5.25 13.83 -15.76
CA ARG A 47 -4.16 14.58 -16.44
C ARG A 47 -4.67 15.86 -17.10
N ARG A 48 -5.87 15.83 -17.68
CA ARG A 48 -6.49 16.99 -18.33
C ARG A 48 -7.09 18.01 -17.35
N SER A 49 -7.22 17.68 -16.07
CA SER A 49 -7.76 18.59 -15.05
C SER A 49 -6.92 19.85 -14.82
N ARG A 50 -5.67 19.85 -15.26
CA ARG A 50 -4.66 20.91 -15.06
C ARG A 50 -4.21 21.08 -13.59
N ALA A 51 -4.74 20.32 -12.66
CA ALA A 51 -4.20 20.28 -11.30
C ALA A 51 -2.81 19.63 -11.29
N ASP A 52 -1.92 20.14 -10.46
CA ASP A 52 -0.56 19.59 -10.32
C ASP A 52 -0.62 18.25 -9.56
N LEU A 53 -0.76 17.16 -10.31
CA LEU A 53 -0.96 15.82 -9.79
C LEU A 53 0.20 14.89 -10.12
N LYS A 54 0.59 14.10 -9.14
CA LYS A 54 1.32 12.85 -9.34
C LYS A 54 0.28 11.73 -9.49
N ILE A 55 -0.04 11.39 -10.74
CA ILE A 55 -1.01 10.34 -11.05
C ILE A 55 -0.33 8.98 -10.91
N VAL A 56 -1.03 8.03 -10.31
CA VAL A 56 -0.55 6.64 -10.19
C VAL A 56 -0.54 6.02 -11.59
N ARG A 57 0.56 5.34 -11.93
CA ARG A 57 0.66 4.60 -13.19
C ARG A 57 -0.32 3.41 -13.15
N PRO A 58 -1.00 3.07 -14.27
CA PRO A 58 -2.01 2.00 -14.29
C PRO A 58 -1.52 0.68 -13.69
N GLU A 59 -0.30 0.28 -14.02
CA GLU A 59 0.33 -0.96 -13.56
C GLU A 59 0.71 -0.97 -12.07
N LEU A 60 0.56 0.16 -11.39
CA LEU A 60 0.83 0.30 -9.95
C LEU A 60 -0.44 0.46 -9.12
N LEU A 61 -1.62 0.32 -9.73
CA LEU A 61 -2.90 0.44 -9.01
C LEU A 61 -3.04 -0.69 -7.99
N HIS A 62 -3.31 -0.33 -6.73
CA HIS A 62 -3.48 -1.28 -5.64
C HIS A 62 -4.28 -0.69 -4.48
N LEU A 63 -4.92 -1.56 -3.72
CA LEU A 63 -5.49 -1.25 -2.41
C LEU A 63 -4.44 -1.58 -1.35
N THR A 64 -3.97 -0.60 -0.59
CA THR A 64 -3.02 -0.85 0.50
C THR A 64 -3.77 -1.34 1.72
N LEU A 65 -3.52 -2.56 2.17
CA LEU A 65 -4.11 -3.15 3.36
C LEU A 65 -3.36 -2.71 4.64
N LYS A 66 -2.02 -2.69 4.58
CA LYS A 66 -1.18 -2.22 5.69
C LYS A 66 0.15 -1.68 5.21
N PHE A 67 0.52 -0.49 5.68
CA PHE A 67 1.88 0.01 5.54
C PHE A 67 2.76 -0.57 6.64
N LEU A 68 3.93 -1.11 6.25
CA LEU A 68 4.94 -1.63 7.18
C LEU A 68 6.08 -0.63 7.39
N GLY A 69 6.24 0.30 6.43
CA GLY A 69 7.34 1.29 6.48
C GLY A 69 8.71 0.64 6.30
N ASP A 70 9.71 1.18 7.01
CA ASP A 70 11.07 0.67 6.97
C ASP A 70 11.15 -0.64 7.80
N THR A 71 11.26 -1.76 7.10
CA THR A 71 11.20 -3.12 7.61
C THR A 71 12.56 -3.78 7.50
N GLU A 72 13.03 -4.45 8.53
CA GLU A 72 14.23 -5.27 8.48
C GLU A 72 14.01 -6.49 7.59
N GLU A 73 14.95 -6.78 6.68
CA GLU A 73 14.80 -7.91 5.73
C GLU A 73 14.65 -9.25 6.45
N ASP A 74 15.25 -9.42 7.61
CA ASP A 74 15.16 -10.64 8.42
C ASP A 74 13.72 -10.92 8.93
N LEU A 75 12.86 -9.89 8.99
CA LEU A 75 11.45 -10.05 9.37
C LEU A 75 10.57 -10.53 8.24
N VAL A 76 11.03 -10.51 6.97
CA VAL A 76 10.21 -10.86 5.80
C VAL A 76 9.63 -12.26 5.92
N GLY A 77 10.41 -13.24 6.38
CA GLY A 77 9.94 -14.61 6.60
C GLY A 77 8.79 -14.70 7.59
N GLU A 78 8.89 -13.99 8.71
CA GLU A 78 7.84 -13.97 9.75
C GLU A 78 6.59 -13.22 9.26
N ILE A 79 6.77 -12.12 8.53
CA ILE A 79 5.65 -11.39 7.89
C ILE A 79 4.90 -12.33 6.93
N CYS A 80 5.63 -13.03 6.06
CA CYS A 80 5.05 -13.98 5.11
C CYS A 80 4.28 -15.10 5.81
N SER A 81 4.83 -15.68 6.88
CA SER A 81 4.15 -16.71 7.68
C SER A 81 2.81 -16.22 8.24
N ARG A 82 2.77 -14.98 8.77
CA ARG A 82 1.54 -14.39 9.31
C ARG A 82 0.54 -14.04 8.23
N MET A 83 1.01 -13.54 7.08
CA MET A 83 0.16 -13.27 5.92
C MET A 83 -0.49 -14.55 5.39
N GLY A 84 0.25 -15.67 5.34
CA GLY A 84 -0.27 -16.97 4.95
C GLY A 84 -1.46 -17.38 5.81
N ARG A 85 -1.34 -17.34 7.13
CA ARG A 85 -2.43 -17.67 8.06
C ARG A 85 -3.67 -16.79 7.85
N VAL A 86 -3.48 -15.47 7.71
CA VAL A 86 -4.61 -14.54 7.46
C VAL A 86 -5.27 -14.82 6.11
N SER A 87 -4.50 -15.20 5.07
CA SER A 87 -5.07 -15.50 3.76
C SER A 87 -5.88 -16.80 3.75
N GLU A 88 -5.49 -17.82 4.51
CA GLU A 88 -6.20 -19.08 4.65
C GLU A 88 -7.59 -18.91 5.30
N GLU A 89 -7.76 -17.94 6.19
CA GLU A 89 -9.01 -17.67 6.90
C GLU A 89 -10.05 -16.92 6.06
N THR A 90 -9.69 -16.46 4.85
CA THR A 90 -10.57 -15.61 4.03
C THR A 90 -10.78 -16.22 2.64
N THR A 91 -12.03 -16.53 2.28
CA THR A 91 -12.37 -16.99 0.92
C THR A 91 -12.27 -15.85 -0.10
N PRO A 92 -11.97 -16.15 -1.39
CA PRO A 92 -12.02 -15.15 -2.46
C PRO A 92 -13.39 -14.49 -2.56
N PHE A 93 -13.39 -13.16 -2.81
CA PHE A 93 -14.60 -12.35 -2.88
C PHE A 93 -14.50 -11.30 -4.01
N SER A 94 -15.58 -10.56 -4.22
CA SER A 94 -15.60 -9.47 -5.21
C SER A 94 -15.87 -8.14 -4.53
N ILE A 95 -15.28 -7.08 -5.08
CA ILE A 95 -15.52 -5.69 -4.69
C ILE A 95 -15.97 -4.88 -5.90
N ARG A 96 -16.59 -3.74 -5.67
CA ARG A 96 -16.89 -2.74 -6.71
C ARG A 96 -16.16 -1.45 -6.44
N LEU A 97 -15.53 -0.89 -7.45
CA LEU A 97 -14.93 0.44 -7.39
C LEU A 97 -15.97 1.48 -7.81
N THR A 98 -16.27 2.42 -6.92
CA THR A 98 -17.33 3.42 -7.15
C THR A 98 -17.00 4.75 -6.49
N GLY A 99 -17.21 5.82 -7.23
CA GLY A 99 -17.14 7.19 -6.75
C GLY A 99 -15.72 7.71 -6.56
N LEU A 100 -15.52 8.98 -6.87
CA LEU A 100 -14.29 9.69 -6.54
C LEU A 100 -14.41 10.37 -5.18
N GLY A 101 -13.29 10.40 -4.47
CA GLY A 101 -13.17 11.15 -3.25
C GLY A 101 -11.77 11.72 -3.06
N ALA A 102 -11.59 12.48 -1.98
CA ALA A 102 -10.32 13.08 -1.64
C ALA A 102 -10.02 13.00 -0.15
N PHE A 103 -8.75 12.89 0.18
CA PHE A 103 -8.27 13.08 1.56
C PHE A 103 -7.43 14.36 1.66
N PRO A 104 -7.51 15.09 2.77
CA PRO A 104 -8.47 14.92 3.90
C PRO A 104 -9.91 15.30 3.52
N SER A 105 -10.12 16.15 2.50
CA SER A 105 -11.43 16.58 2.02
C SER A 105 -11.36 17.09 0.58
N VAL A 106 -12.52 17.30 -0.08
CA VAL A 106 -12.60 17.89 -1.43
C VAL A 106 -12.15 19.36 -1.42
N SER A 107 -12.27 20.07 -0.31
CA SER A 107 -11.77 21.46 -0.18
C SER A 107 -10.26 21.55 0.06
N ASN A 108 -9.64 20.46 0.53
CA ASN A 108 -8.19 20.37 0.77
C ASN A 108 -7.66 19.02 0.24
N ILE A 109 -7.45 18.93 -1.06
CA ILE A 109 -7.09 17.67 -1.72
C ILE A 109 -5.59 17.43 -1.57
N ARG A 110 -5.22 16.30 -0.94
CA ARG A 110 -3.84 15.76 -0.94
C ARG A 110 -3.78 14.41 -1.66
N VAL A 111 -4.85 13.63 -1.61
CA VAL A 111 -4.96 12.33 -2.25
C VAL A 111 -6.31 12.26 -2.93
N VAL A 112 -6.33 11.81 -4.20
CA VAL A 112 -7.55 11.46 -4.94
C VAL A 112 -7.66 9.94 -4.96
N TRP A 113 -8.84 9.43 -4.64
CA TRP A 113 -9.10 8.00 -4.55
C TRP A 113 -10.45 7.61 -5.13
N ILE A 114 -10.59 6.33 -5.43
CA ILE A 114 -11.86 5.68 -5.78
C ILE A 114 -12.32 4.87 -4.57
N GLY A 115 -13.62 4.99 -4.22
CA GLY A 115 -14.24 4.24 -3.15
C GLY A 115 -14.38 2.76 -3.47
N VAL A 116 -14.45 1.94 -2.44
CA VAL A 116 -14.65 0.49 -2.53
C VAL A 116 -15.99 0.14 -1.88
N HIS A 117 -16.87 -0.47 -2.65
CA HIS A 117 -18.11 -1.09 -2.17
C HIS A 117 -17.92 -2.60 -2.05
N ASP A 118 -18.71 -3.22 -1.17
CA ASP A 118 -18.64 -4.64 -0.84
C ASP A 118 -17.26 -5.09 -0.28
N GLY A 119 -16.52 -4.12 0.29
CA GLY A 119 -15.16 -4.29 0.78
C GLY A 119 -15.04 -4.72 2.25
N GLN A 120 -16.08 -5.31 2.86
CA GLN A 120 -16.08 -5.72 4.27
C GLN A 120 -14.97 -6.72 4.57
N LEU A 121 -14.74 -7.69 3.66
CA LEU A 121 -13.67 -8.67 3.83
C LEU A 121 -12.27 -8.05 3.71
N LEU A 122 -12.08 -6.95 2.95
CA LEU A 122 -10.84 -6.21 2.97
C LEU A 122 -10.56 -5.60 4.36
N THR A 123 -11.61 -5.12 5.03
CA THR A 123 -11.48 -4.60 6.39
C THR A 123 -11.09 -5.70 7.37
N VAL A 124 -11.74 -6.86 7.28
CA VAL A 124 -11.40 -8.04 8.12
C VAL A 124 -9.96 -8.46 7.90
N ILE A 125 -9.51 -8.61 6.64
CA ILE A 125 -8.11 -8.95 6.32
C ILE A 125 -7.15 -7.90 6.91
N ALA A 126 -7.44 -6.62 6.72
CA ALA A 126 -6.57 -5.55 7.21
C ALA A 126 -6.47 -5.55 8.75
N GLU A 127 -7.58 -5.81 9.45
CA GLU A 127 -7.61 -5.93 10.92
C GLU A 127 -6.84 -7.16 11.41
N HIS A 128 -7.02 -8.33 10.77
CA HIS A 128 -6.26 -9.54 11.11
C HIS A 128 -4.76 -9.35 10.86
N LEU A 129 -4.37 -8.73 9.74
CA LEU A 129 -2.99 -8.37 9.48
C LEU A 129 -2.44 -7.39 10.53
N ASP A 130 -3.24 -6.40 10.92
CA ASP A 130 -2.86 -5.41 11.93
C ASP A 130 -2.59 -6.05 13.29
N ILE A 131 -3.45 -6.99 13.71
CA ILE A 131 -3.29 -7.76 14.94
C ILE A 131 -2.07 -8.67 14.85
N ALA A 132 -2.00 -9.49 13.79
CA ALA A 132 -0.94 -10.47 13.60
C ALA A 132 0.45 -9.84 13.57
N LEU A 133 0.61 -8.73 12.84
CA LEU A 133 1.88 -8.04 12.70
C LEU A 133 2.21 -7.15 13.90
N GLY A 134 1.21 -6.68 14.64
CA GLY A 134 1.41 -6.03 15.94
C GLY A 134 2.19 -6.91 16.92
N GLY A 135 1.99 -8.22 16.87
CA GLY A 135 2.71 -9.22 17.69
C GLY A 135 4.20 -9.36 17.38
N ILE A 136 4.70 -8.78 16.28
CA ILE A 136 6.13 -8.75 15.90
C ILE A 136 6.69 -7.32 15.79
N GLY A 137 6.01 -6.35 16.41
CA GLY A 137 6.53 -5.00 16.60
C GLY A 137 6.09 -3.96 15.58
N PHE A 138 5.21 -4.29 14.64
CA PHE A 138 4.63 -3.28 13.75
C PHE A 138 3.55 -2.47 14.48
N GLU A 139 3.55 -1.15 14.27
CA GLU A 139 2.54 -0.28 14.86
C GLU A 139 1.14 -0.62 14.36
N ARG A 140 0.17 -0.66 15.29
CA ARG A 140 -1.23 -0.88 14.95
C ARG A 140 -1.90 0.39 14.44
N ASP A 141 -2.76 0.26 13.43
CA ASP A 141 -3.53 1.37 12.89
C ASP A 141 -4.69 1.74 13.84
N ARG A 142 -4.52 2.87 14.55
CA ARG A 142 -5.52 3.38 15.50
C ARG A 142 -6.73 4.03 14.82
N LYS A 143 -6.63 4.37 13.52
CA LYS A 143 -7.70 5.06 12.78
C LYS A 143 -8.64 4.11 12.09
N GLY A 144 -8.28 2.83 12.03
CA GLY A 144 -9.00 1.80 11.31
C GLY A 144 -8.82 1.90 9.79
N PHE A 145 -8.94 0.77 9.14
CA PHE A 145 -8.79 0.65 7.71
C PHE A 145 -10.02 1.20 6.97
N LYS A 146 -9.78 2.05 5.97
CA LYS A 146 -10.80 2.56 5.05
C LYS A 146 -10.44 2.13 3.63
N PRO A 147 -11.15 1.15 3.04
CA PRO A 147 -10.86 0.66 1.70
C PRO A 147 -10.94 1.78 0.67
N HIS A 148 -9.86 2.03 -0.05
CA HIS A 148 -9.82 3.01 -1.14
C HIS A 148 -8.69 2.71 -2.12
N LEU A 149 -8.91 3.00 -3.39
CA LEU A 149 -7.90 2.93 -4.44
C LEU A 149 -7.30 4.32 -4.67
N THR A 150 -6.08 4.56 -4.24
CA THR A 150 -5.38 5.81 -4.52
C THR A 150 -5.04 5.90 -6.01
N ILE A 151 -5.45 6.97 -6.69
CA ILE A 151 -5.23 7.20 -8.13
C ILE A 151 -4.37 8.43 -8.43
N ALA A 152 -4.28 9.40 -7.49
CA ALA A 152 -3.40 10.56 -7.64
C ALA A 152 -3.06 11.18 -6.28
N ARG A 153 -1.97 11.95 -6.25
CA ARG A 153 -1.59 12.83 -5.13
C ARG A 153 -1.31 14.22 -5.66
N THR A 154 -1.76 15.26 -4.95
CA THR A 154 -1.42 16.64 -5.31
C THR A 154 0.04 16.92 -4.94
N ARG A 155 0.74 17.68 -5.81
CA ARG A 155 2.08 18.20 -5.55
C ARG A 155 2.01 19.61 -4.99
N SER A 156 1.04 20.39 -5.45
CA SER A 156 0.78 21.76 -5.00
C SER A 156 -0.72 22.02 -4.85
N SER A 157 -1.09 23.09 -4.16
CA SER A 157 -2.49 23.49 -3.95
C SER A 157 -3.05 24.43 -5.04
N GLY A 158 -2.30 24.66 -6.15
CA GLY A 158 -2.74 25.55 -7.23
C GLY A 158 -3.84 24.93 -8.09
N ASP A 159 -4.76 25.76 -8.56
CA ASP A 159 -5.87 25.47 -9.53
C ASP A 159 -6.55 24.09 -9.40
N ILE A 160 -7.10 23.82 -8.22
CA ILE A 160 -7.81 22.56 -7.94
C ILE A 160 -9.31 22.61 -8.25
N GLY A 161 -9.86 23.74 -8.73
CA GLY A 161 -11.29 23.93 -8.93
C GLY A 161 -11.91 22.92 -9.90
N ARG A 162 -11.23 22.64 -11.03
CA ARG A 162 -11.67 21.62 -11.99
C ARG A 162 -11.65 20.22 -11.40
N LEU A 163 -10.61 19.91 -10.60
CA LEU A 163 -10.49 18.64 -9.92
C LEU A 163 -11.58 18.45 -8.86
N GLN A 164 -11.93 19.51 -8.13
CA GLN A 164 -13.03 19.49 -7.17
C GLN A 164 -14.37 19.21 -7.84
N ASN A 165 -14.64 19.85 -8.98
CA ASN A 165 -15.85 19.61 -9.76
C ASN A 165 -15.90 18.18 -10.28
N MET A 166 -14.81 17.68 -10.88
CA MET A 166 -14.70 16.29 -11.33
C MET A 166 -14.98 15.28 -10.22
N ILE A 167 -14.45 15.50 -9.01
CA ILE A 167 -14.71 14.63 -7.86
C ILE A 167 -16.18 14.62 -7.49
N ARG A 168 -16.85 15.78 -7.48
CA ARG A 168 -18.28 15.89 -7.18
C ARG A 168 -19.15 15.22 -8.25
N GLU A 169 -18.86 15.48 -9.52
CA GLU A 169 -19.60 14.92 -10.66
C GLU A 169 -19.49 13.40 -10.72
N LYS A 170 -18.32 12.86 -10.36
CA LYS A 170 -18.03 11.43 -10.41
C LYS A 170 -18.21 10.71 -9.06
N ALA A 171 -18.90 11.33 -8.10
CA ALA A 171 -19.06 10.78 -6.75
C ALA A 171 -19.84 9.45 -6.70
N ALA A 172 -20.58 9.09 -7.75
CA ALA A 172 -21.33 7.84 -7.87
C ALA A 172 -20.96 7.01 -9.11
N THR A 173 -19.94 7.42 -9.87
CA THR A 173 -19.52 6.71 -11.09
C THR A 173 -18.91 5.35 -10.75
N GLN A 174 -19.33 4.31 -11.46
CA GLN A 174 -18.80 2.95 -11.31
C GLN A 174 -17.59 2.73 -12.22
N TYR A 175 -16.57 2.03 -11.70
CA TYR A 175 -15.30 1.73 -12.37
C TYR A 175 -15.02 0.24 -12.48
N GLY A 176 -16.04 -0.59 -12.31
CA GLY A 176 -15.96 -2.04 -12.48
C GLY A 176 -15.99 -2.84 -11.17
N SER A 177 -16.09 -4.15 -11.36
CA SER A 177 -16.04 -5.15 -10.30
C SER A 177 -14.74 -5.94 -10.40
N TYR A 178 -14.13 -6.26 -9.25
CA TYR A 178 -12.82 -6.89 -9.17
C TYR A 178 -12.89 -8.08 -8.22
N ARG A 179 -12.44 -9.24 -8.70
CA ARG A 179 -12.27 -10.42 -7.86
C ARG A 179 -10.98 -10.28 -7.06
N ILE A 180 -11.09 -10.45 -5.76
CA ILE A 180 -9.98 -10.47 -4.82
C ILE A 180 -9.74 -11.92 -4.43
N ASP A 181 -8.61 -12.47 -4.87
CA ASP A 181 -8.23 -13.87 -4.65
C ASP A 181 -6.85 -14.02 -4.00
N ARG A 182 -6.14 -12.92 -3.76
CA ARG A 182 -4.81 -12.93 -3.14
C ARG A 182 -4.42 -11.61 -2.51
N ILE A 183 -3.48 -11.67 -1.57
CA ILE A 183 -2.81 -10.54 -0.98
C ILE A 183 -1.30 -10.62 -1.27
N ARG A 184 -0.63 -9.47 -1.35
CA ARG A 184 0.79 -9.37 -1.70
C ARG A 184 1.59 -8.55 -0.71
N LEU A 185 2.76 -9.05 -0.34
CA LEU A 185 3.81 -8.27 0.31
C LEU A 185 4.67 -7.62 -0.77
N LYS A 186 4.80 -6.30 -0.72
CA LYS A 186 5.54 -5.53 -1.72
C LYS A 186 6.68 -4.73 -1.09
N LYS A 187 7.83 -4.75 -1.77
CA LYS A 187 8.96 -3.84 -1.53
C LYS A 187 8.82 -2.63 -2.44
N SER A 188 8.89 -1.43 -1.87
CA SER A 188 8.89 -0.17 -2.61
C SER A 188 10.31 0.35 -2.78
N VAL A 189 10.72 0.58 -4.02
CA VAL A 189 11.99 1.21 -4.37
C VAL A 189 11.70 2.57 -4.99
N LEU A 190 12.25 3.63 -4.41
CA LEU A 190 12.09 4.99 -4.92
C LEU A 190 13.16 5.25 -6.00
N GLY A 191 12.71 5.64 -7.19
CA GLY A 191 13.55 6.07 -8.30
C GLY A 191 13.23 7.50 -8.75
N PRO A 192 14.00 8.06 -9.68
CA PRO A 192 13.77 9.40 -10.23
C PRO A 192 12.37 9.57 -10.83
N ASP A 193 11.85 8.53 -11.49
CA ASP A 193 10.53 8.52 -12.15
C ASP A 193 9.39 8.16 -11.19
N GLY A 194 9.70 7.93 -9.92
CA GLY A 194 8.75 7.55 -8.89
C GLY A 194 9.00 6.15 -8.32
N PRO A 195 8.05 5.61 -7.54
CA PRO A 195 8.20 4.30 -6.93
C PRO A 195 8.05 3.19 -7.97
N THR A 196 8.84 2.13 -7.78
CA THR A 196 8.61 0.79 -8.35
C THR A 196 8.27 -0.16 -7.21
N TYR A 197 7.40 -1.13 -7.48
CA TYR A 197 6.97 -2.10 -6.48
C TYR A 197 7.36 -3.51 -6.95
N HIS A 198 8.03 -4.24 -6.07
CA HIS A 198 8.43 -5.63 -6.29
C HIS A 198 7.63 -6.51 -5.33
N THR A 199 6.92 -7.50 -5.86
CA THR A 199 6.26 -8.51 -5.03
C THR A 199 7.32 -9.44 -4.46
N ILE A 200 7.39 -9.51 -3.13
CA ILE A 200 8.33 -10.36 -2.38
C ILE A 200 7.62 -11.47 -1.59
N GLY A 201 6.28 -11.48 -1.59
CA GLY A 201 5.42 -12.54 -1.08
C GLY A 201 4.03 -12.44 -1.69
N GLU A 202 3.42 -13.57 -2.04
CA GLU A 202 2.06 -13.65 -2.58
C GLU A 202 1.32 -14.81 -1.92
N PHE A 203 0.07 -14.56 -1.48
CA PHE A 203 -0.74 -15.52 -0.74
C PHE A 203 -2.15 -15.52 -1.31
N ALA A 204 -2.57 -16.68 -1.83
CA ALA A 204 -3.92 -16.89 -2.31
C ALA A 204 -4.90 -16.97 -1.13
N LEU A 205 -6.11 -16.45 -1.29
CA LEU A 205 -7.15 -16.52 -0.29
C LEU A 205 -7.84 -17.88 -0.32
N GLY A 206 -8.16 -18.45 0.86
CA GLY A 206 -8.97 -19.65 1.01
C GLY A 206 -8.36 -20.94 0.48
N VAL A 207 -7.04 -20.98 0.25
CA VAL A 207 -6.33 -22.20 -0.15
C VAL A 207 -5.94 -22.95 1.12
N HIS A 208 -6.75 -23.97 1.47
CA HIS A 208 -6.31 -25.00 2.40
C HIS A 208 -5.45 -25.99 1.61
N GLY A 209 -4.15 -26.02 1.89
CA GLY A 209 -3.23 -27.01 1.37
C GLY A 209 -3.49 -28.41 1.94
#